data_7d6057fad39f43f146d3ce1e66a75b35
#
_entry.id   7d6057fad39f43f146d3ce1e66a75b35
#
_cell.length_a   1.000
_cell.length_b   1.000
_cell.length_c   1.000
_cell.angle_alpha   90.00
_cell.angle_beta   90.00
_cell.angle_gamma   90.00
#
_symmetry.space_group_name_H-M   'P 1'
#
loop_
_entity.id
_entity.type
_entity.pdbx_description
1 polymer ?
#
loop_
_entity_poly.entity_id
_entity_poly.type
_entity_poly.pdbx_seq_one_letter_code
_entity_poly.pdbx_strand_id
1 'polypeptide(L)'
;NQYAREELVAELTSALCGAITGFATTPREENAAYLKEWLSELHREPSYLFDILVDVNRATRMIFDHLETGTDEIAEERAEAPAA
;
A
#
# COMPACT_ATOMS: atom_id res chain seq x y z
N ASN A 1 -18.73 1.94 4.83
CA ASN A 1 -18.34 2.81 5.93
C ASN A 1 -16.86 3.19 5.85
N GLN A 2 -16.45 4.16 6.63
CA GLN A 2 -15.08 4.69 6.59
C GLN A 2 -14.02 3.64 6.97
N TYR A 3 -14.32 2.82 7.95
CA TYR A 3 -13.40 1.76 8.39
C TYR A 3 -13.17 0.74 7.27
N ALA A 4 -14.25 0.29 6.63
CA ALA A 4 -14.14 -0.67 5.52
C ALA A 4 -13.36 -0.08 4.35
N ARG A 5 -13.55 1.22 4.07
CA ARG A 5 -12.81 1.90 3.03
C ARG A 5 -11.31 1.95 3.32
N GLU A 6 -10.94 2.25 4.56
CA GLU A 6 -9.53 2.29 4.98
C GLU A 6 -8.88 0.91 4.88
N GLU A 7 -9.60 -0.14 5.26
CA GLU A 7 -9.11 -1.51 5.12
C GLU A 7 -8.92 -1.91 3.67
N LEU A 8 -9.82 -1.49 2.78
CA LEU A 8 -9.68 -1.74 1.34
C LEU A 8 -8.45 -1.04 0.79
N VAL A 9 -8.23 0.22 1.12
CA VAL A 9 -7.04 0.97 0.69
C VAL A 9 -5.78 0.27 1.18
N ALA A 10 -5.74 -0.18 2.44
CA ALA A 10 -4.60 -0.88 3.01
C ALA A 10 -4.32 -2.19 2.28
N GLU A 11 -5.34 -2.99 2.00
CA GLU A 11 -5.17 -4.27 1.30
C GLU A 11 -4.71 -4.06 -0.15
N LEU A 12 -5.27 -3.10 -0.86
CA LEU A 12 -4.86 -2.81 -2.23
C LEU A 12 -3.44 -2.24 -2.29
N THR A 13 -3.07 -1.39 -1.34
CA THR A 13 -1.71 -0.85 -1.25
C THR A 13 -0.71 -1.97 -0.99
N SER A 14 -1.02 -2.88 -0.08
CA SER A 14 -0.19 -4.05 0.21
C SER A 14 -0.02 -4.93 -1.03
N ALA A 15 -1.10 -5.19 -1.75
CA ALA A 15 -1.07 -6.00 -2.97
C ALA A 15 -0.21 -5.34 -4.05
N LEU A 16 -0.33 -4.03 -4.23
CA LEU A 16 0.44 -3.28 -5.22
C LEU A 16 1.93 -3.28 -4.86
N CYS A 17 2.26 -3.02 -3.60
CA CYS A 17 3.65 -3.07 -3.12
C CYS A 17 4.23 -4.47 -3.31
N GLY A 18 3.47 -5.52 -3.03
CA GLY A 18 3.88 -6.89 -3.25
C GLY A 18 4.15 -7.18 -4.72
N ALA A 19 3.29 -6.70 -5.61
CA ALA A 19 3.47 -6.86 -7.06
C ALA A 19 4.74 -6.15 -7.56
N ILE A 20 5.01 -4.96 -7.05
CA ILE A 20 6.18 -4.18 -7.46
C ILE A 20 7.48 -4.82 -6.95
N THR A 21 7.48 -5.31 -5.71
CA THR A 21 8.69 -5.88 -5.08
C THR A 21 8.87 -7.38 -5.35
N GLY A 22 7.85 -8.05 -5.89
CA GLY A 22 7.89 -9.48 -6.14
C GLY A 22 7.52 -10.34 -4.94
N PHE A 23 7.08 -9.75 -3.84
CA PHE A 23 6.63 -10.51 -2.67
C PHE A 23 5.15 -10.84 -2.78
N ALA A 24 4.79 -12.09 -2.47
CA ALA A 24 3.39 -12.50 -2.43
C ALA A 24 2.70 -11.90 -1.21
N THR A 25 1.47 -11.41 -1.41
CA THR A 25 0.64 -10.90 -0.32
C THR A 25 -0.71 -11.60 -0.34
N THR A 26 -1.30 -11.78 0.85
CA THR A 26 -2.61 -12.42 1.00
C THR A 26 -3.47 -11.52 1.89
N PRO A 27 -4.70 -11.17 1.46
CA PRO A 27 -5.61 -10.41 2.31
C PRO A 27 -5.86 -11.15 3.63
N ARG A 28 -6.00 -10.42 4.71
CA ARG A 28 -6.33 -11.01 6.00
C ARG A 28 -7.77 -11.48 6.01
N GLU A 29 -8.03 -12.66 6.59
CA GLU A 29 -9.38 -13.21 6.67
C GLU A 29 -10.37 -12.26 7.36
N GLU A 30 -9.93 -11.57 8.39
CA GLU A 30 -10.75 -10.63 9.13
C GLU A 30 -11.23 -9.45 8.30
N ASN A 31 -10.57 -9.19 7.16
CA ASN A 31 -10.95 -8.12 6.25
C ASN A 31 -11.83 -8.60 5.10
N ALA A 32 -12.05 -9.91 4.97
CA ALA A 32 -12.81 -10.47 3.84
C ALA A 32 -14.24 -9.91 3.74
N ALA A 33 -14.91 -9.73 4.88
CA ALA A 33 -16.27 -9.19 4.90
C ALA A 33 -16.30 -7.73 4.40
N TYR A 34 -15.31 -6.93 4.78
CA TYR A 34 -15.21 -5.54 4.34
C TYR A 34 -14.91 -5.45 2.86
N LEU A 35 -14.01 -6.31 2.36
CA LEU A 35 -13.68 -6.35 0.94
C LEU A 35 -14.89 -6.74 0.10
N LYS A 36 -15.66 -7.71 0.56
CA LYS A 36 -16.88 -8.14 -0.12
C LYS A 36 -17.91 -7.02 -0.18
N GLU A 37 -18.10 -6.30 0.93
CA GLU A 37 -18.99 -5.15 1.00
C GLU A 37 -18.55 -4.08 -0.01
N TRP A 38 -17.26 -3.75 -0.06
CA TRP A 38 -16.73 -2.76 -0.99
C TRP A 38 -16.82 -3.20 -2.44
N LEU A 39 -16.65 -4.47 -2.74
CA LEU A 39 -16.84 -4.99 -4.10
C LEU A 39 -18.27 -4.77 -4.56
N SER A 40 -19.25 -4.98 -3.67
CA SER A 40 -20.65 -4.69 -3.96
C SER A 40 -20.89 -3.20 -4.23
N GLU A 41 -20.30 -2.33 -3.40
CA GLU A 41 -20.40 -0.88 -3.57
C GLU A 41 -19.75 -0.42 -4.88
N LEU A 42 -18.59 -0.95 -5.22
CA LEU A 42 -17.90 -0.61 -6.46
C LEU A 42 -18.66 -1.08 -7.70
N HIS A 43 -19.33 -2.21 -7.59
CA HIS A 43 -20.18 -2.72 -8.66
C HIS A 43 -21.37 -1.79 -8.91
N ARG A 44 -21.94 -1.25 -7.83
CA ARG A 44 -23.06 -0.33 -7.90
C ARG A 44 -22.67 1.09 -8.32
N GLU A 45 -21.51 1.55 -7.86
CA GLU A 45 -20.99 2.90 -8.12
C GLU A 45 -19.50 2.83 -8.49
N PRO A 46 -19.19 2.50 -9.78
CA PRO A 46 -17.79 2.31 -10.20
C PRO A 46 -16.87 3.52 -10.02
N SER A 47 -17.44 4.73 -9.94
CA SER A 47 -16.63 5.93 -9.73
C SER A 47 -15.87 5.94 -8.40
N TYR A 48 -16.35 5.19 -7.41
CA TYR A 48 -15.65 5.04 -6.13
C TYR A 48 -14.28 4.40 -6.29
N LEU A 49 -14.11 3.57 -7.32
CA LEU A 49 -12.82 2.94 -7.59
C LEU A 49 -11.74 3.99 -7.85
N PHE A 50 -12.06 5.04 -8.58
CA PHE A 50 -11.08 6.09 -8.88
C PHE A 50 -10.63 6.81 -7.61
N ASP A 51 -11.55 7.11 -6.70
CA ASP A 51 -11.22 7.74 -5.41
C ASP A 51 -10.30 6.86 -4.58
N ILE A 52 -10.60 5.56 -4.52
CA ILE A 52 -9.80 4.59 -3.79
C ILE A 52 -8.41 4.46 -4.41
N LEU A 53 -8.31 4.42 -5.73
CA LEU A 53 -7.03 4.29 -6.43
C LEU A 53 -6.13 5.52 -6.21
N VAL A 54 -6.70 6.71 -6.07
CA VAL A 54 -5.93 7.91 -5.71
C VAL A 54 -5.24 7.70 -4.35
N ASP A 55 -5.98 7.21 -3.37
CA ASP A 55 -5.43 6.97 -2.03
C ASP A 55 -4.42 5.83 -2.03
N VAL A 56 -4.67 4.76 -2.78
CA VAL A 56 -3.73 3.64 -2.93
C VAL A 56 -2.42 4.12 -3.56
N ASN A 57 -2.50 4.92 -4.60
CA ASN A 57 -1.34 5.47 -5.28
C ASN A 57 -0.52 6.37 -4.34
N ARG A 58 -1.21 7.22 -3.57
CA ARG A 58 -0.55 8.09 -2.58
C ARG A 58 0.15 7.28 -1.51
N ALA A 59 -0.52 6.28 -0.94
CA ALA A 59 0.06 5.42 0.09
C ALA A 59 1.28 4.65 -0.45
N THR A 60 1.18 4.13 -1.66
CA THR A 60 2.28 3.41 -2.31
C THR A 60 3.50 4.32 -2.51
N ARG A 61 3.28 5.54 -2.99
CA ARG A 61 4.37 6.51 -3.17
C ARG A 61 5.03 6.86 -1.86
N MET A 62 4.26 7.05 -0.79
CA MET A 62 4.81 7.35 0.54
C MET A 62 5.71 6.22 1.02
N ILE A 63 5.31 4.98 0.82
CA ILE A 63 6.10 3.82 1.22
C ILE A 63 7.42 3.77 0.45
N PHE A 64 7.39 3.90 -0.87
CA PHE A 64 8.61 3.82 -1.69
C PHE A 64 9.52 5.02 -1.49
N ASP A 65 8.97 6.21 -1.32
CA ASP A 65 9.77 7.40 -1.01
C ASP A 65 10.48 7.23 0.32
N HIS A 66 9.81 6.68 1.32
CA HIS A 66 10.40 6.42 2.63
C HIS A 66 11.50 5.37 2.55
N LEU A 67 11.29 4.29 1.81
CA LEU A 67 12.29 3.24 1.61
C LEU A 67 13.52 3.79 0.86
N GLU A 68 13.30 4.59 -0.16
CA GLU A 68 14.37 5.22 -0.93
C GLU A 68 15.19 6.16 -0.06
N THR A 69 14.55 7.00 0.73
CA THR A 69 15.22 7.90 1.69
C THR A 69 16.01 7.10 2.72
N GLY A 70 15.43 6.04 3.28
CA GLY A 70 16.12 5.16 4.22
C GLY A 70 17.34 4.49 3.60
N THR A 71 17.26 4.08 2.35
CA THR A 71 18.37 3.50 1.62
C THR A 71 19.50 4.51 1.43
N ASP A 72 19.16 5.75 1.08
CA ASP A 72 20.13 6.83 0.91
C ASP A 72 20.82 7.16 2.23
N GLU A 73 20.10 7.20 3.34
CA GLU A 73 20.65 7.41 4.66
C GLU A 73 21.66 6.33 5.04
N ILE A 74 21.33 5.06 4.78
CA ILE A 74 22.22 3.92 5.05
C ILE A 74 23.48 4.01 4.18
N ALA A 75 23.35 4.40 2.93
CA ALA A 75 24.49 4.56 2.02
C ALA A 75 25.41 5.68 2.50
N GLU A 76 24.86 6.79 2.97
CA GLU A 76 25.63 7.91 3.54
C GLU A 76 26.37 7.49 4.80
N GLU A 77 25.72 6.77 5.71
CA GLU A 77 26.35 6.26 6.93
C GLU A 77 27.52 5.33 6.61
N ARG A 78 27.38 4.45 5.62
CA ARG A 78 28.45 3.54 5.19
C ARG A 78 29.62 4.29 4.57
N ALA A 79 29.32 5.35 3.80
CA ALA A 79 30.35 6.17 3.18
C ALA A 79 31.17 6.96 4.21
N GLU A 80 30.55 7.35 5.33
CA GLU A 80 31.18 8.08 6.42
C GLU A 80 31.86 7.19 7.45
N ALA A 81 31.60 5.87 7.42
CA ALA A 81 32.19 4.95 8.38
C ALA A 81 33.72 4.93 8.23
N PRO A 82 34.47 5.00 9.33
CA PRO A 82 35.93 4.93 9.25
C PRO A 82 36.38 3.56 8.73
N ALA A 83 37.40 3.56 7.89
CA ALA A 83 37.97 2.35 7.40
C ALA A 83 38.63 1.61 8.58
N ALA A 84 38.25 0.35 8.77
CA ALA A 84 38.77 -0.49 9.84
C ALA A 84 40.16 -0.99 9.51
#